data_63f06fb9e352f13ecc2b9a3f8b7773d1
#
_entry.id   63f06fb9e352f13ecc2b9a3f8b7773d1
#
_cell.length_a   1.000
_cell.length_b   1.000
_cell.length_c   1.000
_cell.angle_alpha   90.00
_cell.angle_beta   90.00
_cell.angle_gamma   90.00
#
_symmetry.space_group_name_H-M   'P 1'
#
loop_
_entity.id
_entity.type
_entity.pdbx_description
1 polymer ?
#
loop_
_entity_poly.entity_id
_entity_poly.type
_entity_poly.pdbx_seq_one_letter_code
_entity_poly.pdbx_strand_id
1 'polypeptide(L)'
;MRINHAVTAALLIGLLAGNLPAYAEDKRFDGQFWRQSDATTRRLFVYGFVRGVVQGQDRVARQLLLKARTGEFRPECHQAVSKNANRLETEMTQMDQHLFIGALDAFYAIPSNRALELKWAVLVVMQQLKGTATEDIERTIEELKQHAP
;
A
#
# COMPACT_ATOMS: atom_id res chain seq x y z
N MET A 1 51.79 -29.92 17.91
CA MET A 1 51.19 -28.56 17.92
C MET A 1 49.72 -28.68 17.54
N ARG A 2 48.79 -28.72 18.53
CA ARG A 2 47.35 -28.87 18.26
C ARG A 2 46.76 -27.46 18.16
N ILE A 3 46.40 -27.04 16.94
CA ILE A 3 45.71 -25.78 16.70
C ILE A 3 44.26 -25.96 17.16
N ASN A 4 43.84 -25.15 18.14
CA ASN A 4 42.51 -25.18 18.70
C ASN A 4 41.48 -24.68 17.66
N HIS A 5 40.81 -25.60 16.99
CA HIS A 5 39.77 -25.31 15.99
C HIS A 5 38.57 -24.51 16.55
N ALA A 6 38.42 -24.43 17.87
CA ALA A 6 37.37 -23.66 18.52
C ALA A 6 37.53 -22.13 18.39
N VAL A 7 38.78 -21.62 18.33
CA VAL A 7 39.04 -20.17 18.21
C VAL A 7 38.80 -19.68 16.79
N THR A 8 39.05 -20.54 15.79
CA THR A 8 38.82 -20.18 14.38
C THR A 8 37.33 -20.08 14.02
N ALA A 9 36.49 -20.91 14.63
CA ALA A 9 35.07 -20.90 14.41
C ALA A 9 34.39 -19.62 15.00
N ALA A 10 34.85 -19.15 16.15
CA ALA A 10 34.31 -17.95 16.80
C ALA A 10 34.63 -16.66 16.01
N LEU A 11 35.79 -16.60 15.35
CA LEU A 11 36.19 -15.43 14.54
C LEU A 11 35.42 -15.34 13.21
N LEU A 12 35.05 -16.48 12.62
CA LEU A 12 34.24 -16.51 11.38
C LEU A 12 32.77 -16.10 11.63
N ILE A 13 32.20 -16.45 12.79
CA ILE A 13 30.83 -16.04 13.14
C ILE A 13 30.73 -14.52 13.43
N GLY A 14 31.76 -13.95 14.04
CA GLY A 14 31.84 -12.52 14.31
C GLY A 14 31.92 -11.64 13.05
N LEU A 15 32.58 -12.13 11.98
CA LEU A 15 32.75 -11.43 10.71
C LEU A 15 31.47 -11.47 9.85
N LEU A 16 30.61 -12.49 10.01
CA LEU A 16 29.34 -12.59 9.31
C LEU A 16 28.21 -11.77 9.97
N ALA A 17 28.30 -11.52 11.28
CA ALA A 17 27.33 -10.73 12.01
C ALA A 17 27.49 -9.20 11.81
N GLY A 18 28.68 -8.74 11.39
CA GLY A 18 28.99 -7.32 11.26
C GLY A 18 28.57 -6.64 9.96
N ASN A 19 28.09 -7.40 8.96
CA ASN A 19 27.77 -6.88 7.62
C ASN A 19 26.34 -7.22 7.15
N LEU A 20 25.44 -7.49 8.06
CA LEU A 20 24.01 -7.37 7.68
C LEU A 20 23.75 -5.87 7.56
N PRO A 21 23.54 -5.35 6.32
CA PRO A 21 23.08 -3.98 6.22
C PRO A 21 21.80 -3.91 7.03
N ALA A 22 21.66 -2.86 7.86
CA ALA A 22 20.41 -2.53 8.53
C ALA A 22 19.36 -2.19 7.45
N TYR A 23 18.84 -3.21 6.79
CA TYR A 23 17.72 -3.14 5.84
C TYR A 23 16.41 -3.04 6.59
N ALA A 24 16.33 -2.04 7.44
CA ALA A 24 15.06 -1.58 8.00
C ALA A 24 15.09 -0.06 8.10
N GLU A 25 15.60 0.61 7.08
CA GLU A 25 15.11 1.94 6.79
C GLU A 25 13.66 1.70 6.33
N ASP A 26 12.73 2.12 7.17
CA ASP A 26 11.29 2.11 6.90
C ASP A 26 11.07 2.97 5.64
N LYS A 27 11.23 2.34 4.47
CA LYS A 27 11.04 3.02 3.19
C LYS A 27 9.56 3.32 3.08
N ARG A 28 9.18 4.47 3.62
CA ARG A 28 7.82 4.98 3.50
C ARG A 28 7.52 5.15 2.02
N PHE A 29 6.51 4.44 1.56
CA PHE A 29 5.93 4.69 0.25
C PHE A 29 5.07 5.95 0.34
N ASP A 30 5.72 7.11 0.19
CA ASP A 30 5.12 8.44 0.30
C ASP A 30 5.37 9.30 -0.96
N GLY A 31 5.11 10.58 -0.88
CA GLY A 31 5.33 11.49 -1.99
C GLY A 31 6.79 11.67 -2.39
N GLN A 32 7.74 11.47 -1.47
CA GLN A 32 9.16 11.50 -1.81
C GLN A 32 9.53 10.30 -2.67
N PHE A 33 9.12 9.10 -2.26
CA PHE A 33 9.26 7.88 -3.06
C PHE A 33 8.64 8.06 -4.45
N TRP A 34 7.40 8.57 -4.51
CA TRP A 34 6.69 8.78 -5.77
C TRP A 34 7.46 9.69 -6.72
N ARG A 35 7.93 10.83 -6.23
CA ARG A 35 8.63 11.83 -7.04
C ARG A 35 10.00 11.36 -7.53
N GLN A 36 10.70 10.52 -6.77
CA GLN A 36 11.99 9.95 -7.15
C GLN A 36 11.85 8.74 -8.08
N SER A 37 10.65 8.16 -8.16
CA SER A 37 10.39 7.00 -9.01
C SER A 37 10.31 7.39 -10.48
N ASP A 38 10.84 6.54 -11.36
CA ASP A 38 10.67 6.67 -12.80
C ASP A 38 9.25 6.27 -13.25
N ALA A 39 8.91 6.53 -14.51
CA ALA A 39 7.58 6.25 -15.05
C ALA A 39 7.22 4.76 -15.00
N THR A 40 8.19 3.87 -15.17
CA THR A 40 7.98 2.42 -15.12
C THR A 40 7.66 1.98 -13.70
N THR A 41 8.43 2.44 -12.71
CA THR A 41 8.21 2.17 -11.29
C THR A 41 6.83 2.66 -10.84
N ARG A 42 6.42 3.87 -11.23
CA ARG A 42 5.08 4.41 -10.92
C ARG A 42 3.96 3.54 -11.49
N ARG A 43 4.09 3.09 -12.75
CA ARG A 43 3.11 2.16 -13.38
C ARG A 43 3.03 0.84 -12.66
N LEU A 44 4.18 0.22 -12.38
CA LEU A 44 4.24 -1.06 -11.67
C LEU A 44 3.69 -0.95 -10.26
N PHE A 45 3.95 0.16 -9.57
CA PHE A 45 3.39 0.42 -8.25
C PHE A 45 1.86 0.49 -8.30
N VAL A 46 1.30 1.35 -9.17
CA VAL A 46 -0.16 1.49 -9.31
C VAL A 46 -0.80 0.15 -9.64
N TYR A 47 -0.25 -0.58 -10.63
CA TYR A 47 -0.75 -1.90 -11.00
C TYR A 47 -0.70 -2.89 -9.84
N GLY A 48 0.43 -2.97 -9.14
CA GLY A 48 0.62 -3.87 -8.01
C GLY A 48 -0.28 -3.51 -6.82
N PHE A 49 -0.46 -2.22 -6.54
CA PHE A 49 -1.35 -1.73 -5.50
C PHE A 49 -2.81 -2.12 -5.78
N VAL A 50 -3.29 -1.84 -6.99
CA VAL A 50 -4.64 -2.21 -7.43
C VAL A 50 -4.88 -3.70 -7.26
N ARG A 51 -3.97 -4.51 -7.80
CA ARG A 51 -4.06 -5.98 -7.69
C ARG A 51 -4.02 -6.45 -6.24
N GLY A 52 -3.15 -5.85 -5.43
CA GLY A 52 -3.04 -6.17 -4.01
C GLY A 52 -4.32 -5.87 -3.23
N VAL A 53 -4.95 -4.72 -3.49
CA VAL A 53 -6.22 -4.34 -2.85
C VAL A 53 -7.33 -5.29 -3.26
N VAL A 54 -7.49 -5.59 -4.55
CA VAL A 54 -8.51 -6.54 -5.05
C VAL A 54 -8.32 -7.92 -4.46
N GLN A 55 -7.10 -8.48 -4.50
CA GLN A 55 -6.81 -9.80 -3.93
C GLN A 55 -7.00 -9.83 -2.41
N GLY A 56 -6.66 -8.74 -1.71
CA GLY A 56 -6.87 -8.60 -0.28
C GLY A 56 -8.35 -8.64 0.08
N GLN A 57 -9.19 -7.94 -0.66
CA GLN A 57 -10.65 -7.95 -0.45
C GLN A 57 -11.26 -9.31 -0.75
N ASP A 58 -10.84 -9.98 -1.82
CA ASP A 58 -11.26 -11.35 -2.14
C ASP A 58 -10.92 -12.32 -1.00
N ARG A 59 -9.72 -12.20 -0.43
CA ARG A 59 -9.31 -13.03 0.71
C ARG A 59 -10.19 -12.80 1.92
N VAL A 60 -10.49 -11.54 2.24
CA VAL A 60 -11.39 -11.18 3.35
C VAL A 60 -12.79 -11.71 3.10
N ALA A 61 -13.33 -11.55 1.89
CA ALA A 61 -14.65 -12.05 1.52
C ALA A 61 -14.74 -13.57 1.70
N ARG A 62 -13.72 -14.32 1.25
CA ARG A 62 -13.68 -15.80 1.44
C ARG A 62 -13.62 -16.19 2.91
N GLN A 63 -12.84 -15.48 3.73
CA GLN A 63 -12.78 -15.75 5.18
C GLN A 63 -14.11 -15.48 5.86
N LEU A 64 -14.80 -14.39 5.50
CA LEU A 64 -16.13 -14.06 6.02
C LEU A 64 -17.18 -15.11 5.60
N LEU A 65 -17.09 -15.62 4.37
CA LEU A 65 -17.96 -16.71 3.90
C LEU A 65 -17.79 -17.98 4.73
N LEU A 66 -16.55 -18.36 5.03
CA LEU A 66 -16.26 -19.52 5.88
C LEU A 66 -16.84 -19.33 7.29
N LYS A 67 -16.64 -18.16 7.89
CA LYS A 67 -17.19 -17.83 9.22
C LYS A 67 -18.72 -17.75 9.22
N ALA A 68 -19.34 -17.27 8.14
CA ALA A 68 -20.80 -17.30 8.03
C ALA A 68 -21.36 -18.72 7.96
N ARG A 69 -20.65 -19.67 7.33
CA ARG A 69 -21.04 -21.09 7.28
C ARG A 69 -20.95 -21.77 8.65
N THR A 70 -20.07 -21.33 9.54
CA THR A 70 -19.93 -21.82 10.93
C THR A 70 -20.85 -21.09 11.91
N GLY A 71 -21.64 -20.13 11.43
CA GLY A 71 -22.53 -19.31 12.28
C GLY A 71 -21.84 -18.20 13.06
N GLU A 72 -20.54 -18.00 12.84
CA GLU A 72 -19.76 -16.96 13.54
C GLU A 72 -19.99 -15.56 12.96
N PHE A 73 -20.57 -15.46 11.77
CA PHE A 73 -20.76 -14.19 11.08
C PHE A 73 -22.07 -14.14 10.28
N ARG A 74 -22.65 -12.93 10.15
CA ARG A 74 -23.90 -12.77 9.39
C ARG A 74 -23.63 -12.82 7.89
N PRO A 75 -24.45 -13.56 7.10
CA PRO A 75 -24.28 -13.66 5.64
C PRO A 75 -24.29 -12.32 4.90
N GLU A 76 -25.03 -11.32 5.43
CA GLU A 76 -25.14 -9.98 4.84
C GLU A 76 -23.79 -9.25 4.80
N CYS A 77 -22.93 -9.48 5.81
CA CYS A 77 -21.59 -8.89 5.84
C CYS A 77 -20.71 -9.42 4.69
N HIS A 78 -20.79 -10.72 4.40
CA HIS A 78 -20.07 -11.30 3.26
C HIS A 78 -20.54 -10.69 1.95
N GLN A 79 -21.86 -10.55 1.74
CA GLN A 79 -22.41 -9.97 0.52
C GLN A 79 -21.96 -8.50 0.34
N ALA A 80 -21.98 -7.71 1.42
CA ALA A 80 -21.54 -6.31 1.40
C ALA A 80 -20.05 -6.19 1.00
N VAL A 81 -19.17 -7.03 1.60
CA VAL A 81 -17.73 -7.03 1.28
C VAL A 81 -17.50 -7.48 -0.15
N SER A 82 -18.14 -8.56 -0.61
CA SER A 82 -18.02 -9.06 -1.98
C SER A 82 -18.49 -8.03 -3.00
N LYS A 83 -19.63 -7.36 -2.76
CA LYS A 83 -20.14 -6.29 -3.62
C LYS A 83 -19.16 -5.12 -3.72
N ASN A 84 -18.58 -4.71 -2.59
CA ASN A 84 -17.59 -3.63 -2.58
C ASN A 84 -16.30 -4.03 -3.29
N ALA A 85 -15.82 -5.27 -3.13
CA ALA A 85 -14.66 -5.79 -3.83
C ALA A 85 -14.85 -5.76 -5.34
N ASN A 86 -15.98 -6.30 -5.83
CA ASN A 86 -16.30 -6.33 -7.25
C ASN A 86 -16.44 -4.91 -7.84
N ARG A 87 -17.05 -3.99 -7.08
CA ARG A 87 -17.16 -2.59 -7.49
C ARG A 87 -15.80 -1.94 -7.62
N LEU A 88 -14.92 -2.10 -6.62
CA LEU A 88 -13.59 -1.53 -6.64
C LEU A 88 -12.75 -2.11 -7.78
N GLU A 89 -12.82 -3.43 -8.02
CA GLU A 89 -12.14 -4.06 -9.15
C GLU A 89 -12.60 -3.46 -10.49
N THR A 90 -13.92 -3.34 -10.69
CA THR A 90 -14.48 -2.76 -11.91
C THR A 90 -14.02 -1.31 -12.08
N GLU A 91 -14.12 -0.50 -11.04
CA GLU A 91 -13.71 0.91 -11.07
C GLU A 91 -12.22 1.06 -11.39
N MET A 92 -11.37 0.22 -10.81
CA MET A 92 -9.93 0.29 -11.02
C MET A 92 -9.48 -0.28 -12.38
N THR A 93 -10.15 -1.29 -12.91
CA THR A 93 -9.86 -1.84 -14.24
C THR A 93 -10.34 -0.93 -15.37
N GLN A 94 -11.38 -0.15 -15.14
CA GLN A 94 -11.90 0.83 -16.11
C GLN A 94 -11.16 2.18 -16.06
N MET A 95 -10.37 2.42 -15.03
CA MET A 95 -9.65 3.68 -14.87
C MET A 95 -8.47 3.79 -15.84
N ASP A 96 -8.37 4.89 -16.55
CA ASP A 96 -7.20 5.20 -17.37
C ASP A 96 -5.98 5.37 -16.46
N GLN A 97 -5.00 4.47 -16.60
CA GLN A 97 -3.79 4.48 -15.80
C GLN A 97 -2.96 5.75 -15.98
N HIS A 98 -2.95 6.35 -17.18
CA HIS A 98 -2.22 7.60 -17.42
C HIS A 98 -2.87 8.76 -16.69
N LEU A 99 -4.20 8.84 -16.73
CA LEU A 99 -4.96 9.84 -15.99
C LEU A 99 -4.73 9.70 -14.49
N PHE A 100 -4.74 8.46 -13.99
CA PHE A 100 -4.52 8.18 -12.57
C PHE A 100 -3.11 8.54 -12.09
N ILE A 101 -2.07 8.20 -12.87
CA ILE A 101 -0.68 8.56 -12.58
C ILE A 101 -0.52 10.08 -12.62
N GLY A 102 -1.08 10.76 -13.63
CA GLY A 102 -1.06 12.22 -13.73
C GLY A 102 -1.74 12.90 -12.54
N ALA A 103 -2.84 12.34 -12.04
CA ALA A 103 -3.52 12.86 -10.85
C ALA A 103 -2.68 12.65 -9.56
N LEU A 104 -1.97 11.52 -9.41
CA LEU A 104 -1.00 11.32 -8.32
C LEU A 104 0.19 12.27 -8.43
N ASP A 105 0.68 12.55 -9.63
CA ASP A 105 1.74 13.54 -9.86
C ASP A 105 1.28 14.93 -9.41
N ALA A 106 0.05 15.34 -9.78
CA ALA A 106 -0.54 16.60 -9.35
C ALA A 106 -0.76 16.64 -7.82
N PHE A 107 -1.23 15.55 -7.22
CA PHE A 107 -1.41 15.45 -5.78
C PHE A 107 -0.11 15.68 -5.01
N TYR A 108 0.98 15.03 -5.42
CA TYR A 108 2.29 15.16 -4.77
C TYR A 108 3.11 16.38 -5.24
N ALA A 109 2.66 17.12 -6.25
CA ALA A 109 3.21 18.43 -6.57
C ALA A 109 2.98 19.41 -5.42
N ILE A 110 1.88 19.24 -4.67
CA ILE A 110 1.55 20.04 -3.48
C ILE A 110 2.48 19.64 -2.33
N PRO A 111 3.34 20.54 -1.81
CA PRO A 111 4.34 20.20 -0.79
C PRO A 111 3.75 19.58 0.48
N SER A 112 2.59 20.07 0.94
CA SER A 112 1.93 19.59 2.16
C SER A 112 1.39 18.18 2.06
N ASN A 113 1.28 17.61 0.85
CA ASN A 113 0.79 16.24 0.64
C ASN A 113 1.92 15.20 0.59
N ARG A 114 3.18 15.65 0.54
CA ARG A 114 4.35 14.76 0.33
C ARG A 114 4.60 13.79 1.48
N ALA A 115 4.17 14.13 2.69
CA ALA A 115 4.29 13.24 3.85
C ALA A 115 3.22 12.16 3.90
N LEU A 116 2.16 12.27 3.09
CA LEU A 116 1.10 11.26 3.06
C LEU A 116 1.59 9.99 2.36
N GLU A 117 1.32 8.86 2.99
CA GLU A 117 1.62 7.56 2.39
C GLU A 117 0.84 7.35 1.09
N LEU A 118 1.49 6.69 0.15
CA LEU A 118 0.97 6.46 -1.19
C LEU A 118 -0.38 5.71 -1.21
N LYS A 119 -0.61 4.80 -0.23
CA LYS A 119 -1.90 4.12 -0.08
C LYS A 119 -3.06 5.09 0.15
N TRP A 120 -2.85 6.16 0.92
CA TRP A 120 -3.86 7.18 1.19
C TRP A 120 -4.02 8.13 -0.01
N ALA A 121 -2.91 8.54 -0.63
CA ALA A 121 -2.95 9.35 -1.84
C ALA A 121 -3.74 8.66 -2.97
N VAL A 122 -3.55 7.35 -3.15
CA VAL A 122 -4.32 6.56 -4.12
C VAL A 122 -5.82 6.65 -3.84
N LEU A 123 -6.26 6.50 -2.59
CA LEU A 123 -7.68 6.58 -2.23
C LEU A 123 -8.26 7.98 -2.46
N VAL A 124 -7.51 9.03 -2.09
CA VAL A 124 -7.92 10.43 -2.31
C VAL A 124 -8.06 10.72 -3.80
N VAL A 125 -7.05 10.37 -4.60
CA VAL A 125 -7.05 10.59 -6.05
C VAL A 125 -8.19 9.83 -6.73
N MET A 126 -8.50 8.60 -6.28
CA MET A 126 -9.67 7.87 -6.78
C MET A 126 -10.97 8.62 -6.52
N GLN A 127 -11.15 9.22 -5.34
CA GLN A 127 -12.33 10.01 -5.03
C GLN A 127 -12.41 11.28 -5.89
N GLN A 128 -11.28 11.95 -6.11
CA GLN A 128 -11.20 13.11 -7.01
C GLN A 128 -11.64 12.76 -8.45
N LEU A 129 -11.11 11.67 -8.99
CA LEU A 129 -11.43 11.21 -10.35
C LEU A 129 -12.90 10.75 -10.49
N LYS A 130 -13.56 10.40 -9.40
CA LYS A 130 -15.00 10.11 -9.35
C LYS A 130 -15.89 11.34 -9.21
N GLY A 131 -15.30 12.52 -9.10
CA GLY A 131 -16.05 13.77 -8.98
C GLY A 131 -16.59 14.03 -7.57
N THR A 132 -15.95 13.48 -6.54
CA THR A 132 -16.24 13.85 -5.15
C THR A 132 -16.01 15.36 -4.96
N ALA A 133 -16.87 16.02 -4.20
CA ALA A 133 -16.77 17.45 -3.96
C ALA A 133 -15.41 17.84 -3.36
N THR A 134 -14.87 18.97 -3.81
CA THR A 134 -13.52 19.43 -3.42
C THR A 134 -13.39 19.58 -1.89
N GLU A 135 -14.43 20.12 -1.25
CA GLU A 135 -14.47 20.35 0.20
C GLU A 135 -14.37 19.02 0.99
N ASP A 136 -14.99 17.94 0.48
CA ASP A 136 -14.93 16.63 1.10
C ASP A 136 -13.53 16.00 0.93
N ILE A 137 -12.91 16.23 -0.23
CA ILE A 137 -11.54 15.79 -0.51
C ILE A 137 -10.55 16.52 0.42
N GLU A 138 -10.65 17.83 0.54
CA GLU A 138 -9.78 18.64 1.41
C GLU A 138 -9.91 18.21 2.86
N ARG A 139 -11.14 18.00 3.34
CA ARG A 139 -11.39 17.49 4.69
C ARG A 139 -10.72 16.12 4.91
N THR A 140 -10.89 15.20 3.95
CA THR A 140 -10.24 13.89 4.03
C THR A 140 -8.71 13.99 4.08
N ILE A 141 -8.11 14.87 3.28
CA ILE A 141 -6.66 15.10 3.28
C ILE A 141 -6.19 15.63 4.65
N GLU A 142 -6.91 16.59 5.24
CA GLU A 142 -6.55 17.14 6.55
C GLU A 142 -6.69 16.10 7.68
N GLU A 143 -7.72 15.29 7.67
CA GLU A 143 -7.88 14.17 8.60
C GLU A 143 -6.72 13.17 8.48
N LEU A 144 -6.31 12.81 7.27
CA LEU A 144 -5.20 11.91 7.03
C LEU A 144 -3.86 12.48 7.52
N LYS A 145 -3.63 13.81 7.36
CA LYS A 145 -2.43 14.49 7.86
C LYS A 145 -2.35 14.49 9.38
N GLN A 146 -3.48 14.61 10.08
CA GLN A 146 -3.52 14.57 11.54
C GLN A 146 -3.17 13.19 12.10
N HIS A 147 -3.36 12.13 11.32
CA HIS A 147 -3.10 10.74 11.71
C HIS A 147 -1.83 10.17 11.07
N ALA A 148 -1.12 10.96 10.27
CA ALA A 148 0.19 10.58 9.74
C ALA A 148 1.21 10.53 10.89
N PRO A 149 2.02 9.46 11.00
CA PRO A 149 3.03 9.31 12.04
C PRO A 149 4.17 10.31 11.92
#